data_b73193d251ae092d86ae093393297c05
#
_entry.id   b73193d251ae092d86ae093393297c05
#
_cell.length_a   1.000
_cell.length_b   1.000
_cell.length_c   1.000
_cell.angle_alpha   90.00
_cell.angle_beta   90.00
_cell.angle_gamma   90.00
#
_symmetry.space_group_name_H-M   'P 1'
#
loop_
_entity.id
_entity.type
_entity.pdbx_description
1 polymer ?
#
loop_
_entity_poly.entity_id
_entity_poly.type
_entity_poly.pdbx_seq_one_letter_code
_entity_poly.pdbx_strand_id
1 'polypeptide(L)'
;MRFRRPVAGLAAALLLASPSPRALAAPDPYVIYAVLPTTGGAAFLGKQEAEALHVFEDDINQAGGIKGRPLHVVVSDDQTNPQIAVQLMSQALENHPAIVLDGGPAATCRATAALIVNGPLQYCLTPSIHPTPGGFQFSALYSSDDILAVSLRYLRARGFKKIAVLDGVDASGQDADQILQALIKLPEYQNAGVSFVAYEHYGLTDISVDAQLSHIKAAGAQAFISFTTGTAIATVLHGMQNVGLDIPLVTSPGNMSYAQMESYKSFMPKELLFAGPPALVPDQITDPGVRQAVARFTAAFKAAGGQRPDLLAAVAWDPMGLLTEILTKRGLSATPEQLRADVAATRDWPGTLGRYNFVATPQRGVSQNWVIMERWDPDKDAWVAISKPGGAIGK
;
A
#
# COMPACT_ATOMS: atom_id res chain seq x y z
N MET A 1 95.14 24.85 36.07
CA MET A 1 93.74 24.38 36.20
C MET A 1 92.93 24.98 35.07
N ARG A 2 92.53 24.18 34.02
CA ARG A 2 91.75 24.61 32.87
C ARG A 2 90.35 23.96 33.00
N PHE A 3 89.33 24.82 33.23
CA PHE A 3 87.90 24.38 33.22
C PHE A 3 87.43 24.33 31.80
N ARG A 4 86.96 23.13 31.38
CA ARG A 4 86.23 22.93 30.13
C ARG A 4 84.75 23.06 30.41
N ARG A 5 84.04 23.95 29.66
CA ARG A 5 82.59 24.04 29.64
C ARG A 5 82.01 23.03 28.63
N PRO A 6 80.89 22.33 28.93
CA PRO A 6 80.18 21.56 27.92
C PRO A 6 79.26 22.42 27.11
N VAL A 7 79.28 22.20 25.79
CA VAL A 7 78.36 22.80 24.82
C VAL A 7 77.11 21.90 24.79
N ALA A 8 75.93 22.46 25.18
CA ALA A 8 74.64 21.81 25.06
C ALA A 8 74.10 22.02 23.63
N GLY A 9 74.03 20.93 22.83
CA GLY A 9 73.40 20.93 21.54
C GLY A 9 71.86 20.91 21.67
N LEU A 10 71.21 21.91 21.09
CA LEU A 10 69.74 22.03 21.00
C LEU A 10 69.30 21.24 19.76
N ALA A 11 68.69 20.05 19.99
CA ALA A 11 68.05 19.29 18.90
C ALA A 11 66.63 19.84 18.68
N ALA A 12 66.43 20.54 17.57
CA ALA A 12 65.13 21.02 17.13
C ALA A 12 64.33 19.81 16.51
N ALA A 13 63.33 19.32 17.22
CA ALA A 13 62.39 18.32 16.71
C ALA A 13 61.37 19.03 15.80
N LEU A 14 61.49 18.85 14.47
CA LEU A 14 60.42 19.18 13.52
C LEU A 14 59.25 18.24 13.68
N LEU A 15 58.18 18.68 14.31
CA LEU A 15 56.87 18.03 14.32
C LEU A 15 56.25 18.20 12.93
N LEU A 16 56.34 17.17 12.09
CA LEU A 16 55.55 17.03 10.87
C LEU A 16 54.07 16.89 11.22
N ALA A 17 53.33 18.00 11.20
CA ALA A 17 51.89 18.00 11.32
C ALA A 17 51.29 17.33 10.05
N SER A 18 50.95 16.04 10.15
CA SER A 18 50.18 15.37 9.11
C SER A 18 48.80 16.05 9.02
N PRO A 19 48.35 16.47 7.82
CA PRO A 19 47.01 17.00 7.66
C PRO A 19 46.00 15.89 7.99
N SER A 20 45.25 16.05 9.06
CA SER A 20 44.10 15.17 9.36
C SER A 20 43.16 15.17 8.17
N PRO A 21 42.71 14.00 7.68
CA PRO A 21 41.72 13.98 6.62
C PRO A 21 40.46 14.70 7.14
N ARG A 22 40.11 15.80 6.46
CA ARG A 22 38.86 16.51 6.70
C ARG A 22 37.74 15.50 6.43
N ALA A 23 37.05 15.04 7.45
CA ALA A 23 35.82 14.27 7.26
C ALA A 23 34.88 15.14 6.42
N LEU A 24 34.65 14.77 5.17
CA LEU A 24 33.60 15.37 4.37
C LEU A 24 32.30 15.15 5.14
N ALA A 25 31.61 16.24 5.48
CA ALA A 25 30.29 16.15 6.04
C ALA A 25 29.42 15.30 5.11
N ALA A 26 28.67 14.34 5.68
CA ALA A 26 27.73 13.58 4.88
C ALA A 26 26.79 14.55 4.15
N PRO A 27 26.47 14.31 2.88
CA PRO A 27 25.55 15.17 2.15
C PRO A 27 24.18 15.19 2.83
N ASP A 28 23.50 16.35 2.79
CA ASP A 28 22.14 16.46 3.31
C ASP A 28 21.22 15.42 2.67
N PRO A 29 20.33 14.76 3.42
CA PRO A 29 19.48 13.72 2.88
C PRO A 29 18.49 14.24 1.81
N TYR A 30 18.10 13.38 0.89
CA TYR A 30 16.94 13.62 0.02
C TYR A 30 15.69 13.27 0.84
N VAL A 31 14.83 14.27 1.10
CA VAL A 31 13.68 14.11 2.00
C VAL A 31 12.41 13.84 1.21
N ILE A 32 11.66 12.83 1.66
CA ILE A 32 10.29 12.54 1.22
C ILE A 32 9.37 12.62 2.44
N TYR A 33 8.26 13.34 2.32
CA TYR A 33 7.27 13.45 3.39
C TYR A 33 6.13 12.47 3.16
N ALA A 34 5.72 11.78 4.22
CA ALA A 34 4.61 10.84 4.22
C ALA A 34 3.61 11.20 5.34
N VAL A 35 2.35 11.42 4.97
CA VAL A 35 1.24 11.66 5.91
C VAL A 35 0.46 10.36 6.00
N LEU A 36 0.52 9.66 7.13
CA LEU A 36 0.02 8.30 7.29
C LEU A 36 -0.85 8.18 8.55
N PRO A 37 -1.86 7.29 8.58
CA PRO A 37 -2.72 7.05 9.74
C PRO A 37 -2.06 6.08 10.74
N THR A 38 -0.96 6.46 11.39
CA THR A 38 -0.26 5.57 12.33
C THR A 38 -1.00 5.37 13.66
N THR A 39 -2.03 6.21 13.91
CA THR A 39 -3.02 6.02 14.98
C THR A 39 -4.45 6.15 14.44
N GLY A 40 -5.46 5.94 15.32
CA GLY A 40 -6.87 5.99 14.93
C GLY A 40 -7.40 4.70 14.31
N GLY A 41 -8.53 4.77 13.61
CA GLY A 41 -9.26 3.61 13.08
C GLY A 41 -8.51 2.84 11.97
N ALA A 42 -7.61 3.50 11.25
CA ALA A 42 -6.79 2.91 10.19
C ALA A 42 -5.34 2.64 10.62
N ALA A 43 -5.06 2.57 11.92
CA ALA A 43 -3.69 2.42 12.44
C ALA A 43 -2.97 1.15 11.95
N PHE A 44 -3.70 0.10 11.61
CA PHE A 44 -3.11 -1.12 11.01
C PHE A 44 -2.46 -0.83 9.66
N LEU A 45 -3.10 0.02 8.84
CA LEU A 45 -2.56 0.42 7.55
C LEU A 45 -1.30 1.28 7.75
N GLY A 46 -1.46 2.40 8.44
CA GLY A 46 -0.39 3.39 8.55
C GLY A 46 0.87 2.88 9.24
N LYS A 47 0.76 1.96 10.20
CA LYS A 47 1.93 1.35 10.84
C LYS A 47 2.72 0.47 9.88
N GLN A 48 2.06 -0.34 9.07
CA GLN A 48 2.72 -1.20 8.08
C GLN A 48 3.31 -0.38 6.92
N GLU A 49 2.59 0.65 6.48
CA GLU A 49 3.08 1.61 5.49
C GLU A 49 4.34 2.33 6.00
N ALA A 50 4.32 2.85 7.24
CA ALA A 50 5.46 3.52 7.86
C ALA A 50 6.66 2.57 8.03
N GLU A 51 6.45 1.34 8.50
CA GLU A 51 7.50 0.33 8.61
C GLU A 51 8.14 0.05 7.25
N ALA A 52 7.33 -0.11 6.20
CA ALA A 52 7.85 -0.36 4.86
C ALA A 52 8.69 0.79 4.33
N LEU A 53 8.29 2.03 4.60
CA LEU A 53 9.07 3.22 4.22
C LEU A 53 10.41 3.28 4.96
N HIS A 54 10.46 2.93 6.25
CA HIS A 54 11.70 2.88 7.01
C HIS A 54 12.61 1.72 6.55
N VAL A 55 12.04 0.54 6.31
CA VAL A 55 12.81 -0.60 5.76
C VAL A 55 13.38 -0.24 4.38
N PHE A 56 12.62 0.47 3.53
CA PHE A 56 13.11 0.94 2.25
C PHE A 56 14.22 1.99 2.38
N GLU A 57 14.06 2.95 3.31
CA GLU A 57 15.07 3.96 3.62
C GLU A 57 16.39 3.30 4.04
N ASP A 58 16.32 2.32 4.92
CA ASP A 58 17.50 1.57 5.38
C ASP A 58 18.15 0.77 4.25
N ASP A 59 17.36 0.03 3.44
CA ASP A 59 17.86 -0.77 2.32
C ASP A 59 18.58 0.10 1.29
N ILE A 60 18.01 1.24 0.90
CA ILE A 60 18.62 2.14 -0.09
C ILE A 60 19.84 2.87 0.48
N ASN A 61 19.82 3.25 1.76
CA ASN A 61 20.94 3.93 2.39
C ASN A 61 22.14 2.99 2.63
N GLN A 62 21.89 1.72 2.96
CA GLN A 62 22.94 0.69 3.01
C GLN A 62 23.56 0.45 1.63
N ALA A 63 22.79 0.60 0.55
CA ALA A 63 23.30 0.52 -0.82
C ALA A 63 24.03 1.81 -1.29
N GLY A 64 24.19 2.81 -0.42
CA GLY A 64 24.89 4.07 -0.72
C GLY A 64 23.97 5.25 -1.07
N GLY A 65 22.68 5.14 -0.83
CA GLY A 65 21.68 6.19 -1.06
C GLY A 65 21.39 6.43 -2.54
N ILE A 66 20.67 7.50 -2.84
CA ILE A 66 20.33 7.90 -4.20
C ILE A 66 21.47 8.76 -4.76
N LYS A 67 22.29 8.24 -5.68
CA LYS A 67 23.49 8.92 -6.23
C LYS A 67 24.46 9.40 -5.13
N GLY A 68 24.64 8.62 -4.06
CA GLY A 68 25.52 8.96 -2.95
C GLY A 68 24.92 9.91 -1.92
N ARG A 69 23.65 10.28 -2.04
CA ARG A 69 22.90 11.10 -1.08
C ARG A 69 21.93 10.21 -0.28
N PRO A 70 21.96 10.24 1.05
CA PRO A 70 21.02 9.47 1.85
C PRO A 70 19.56 9.85 1.55
N LEU A 71 18.66 8.87 1.56
CA LEU A 71 17.23 9.09 1.63
C LEU A 71 16.81 9.32 3.08
N HIS A 72 15.83 10.19 3.31
CA HIS A 72 15.15 10.32 4.60
C HIS A 72 13.65 10.47 4.40
N VAL A 73 12.87 9.62 5.07
CA VAL A 73 11.41 9.66 5.01
C VAL A 73 10.87 10.23 6.33
N VAL A 74 10.17 11.35 6.24
CA VAL A 74 9.53 12.00 7.38
C VAL A 74 8.08 11.56 7.44
N VAL A 75 7.73 10.73 8.42
CA VAL A 75 6.37 10.24 8.64
C VAL A 75 5.64 11.14 9.63
N SER A 76 4.45 11.60 9.27
CA SER A 76 3.54 12.40 10.11
C SER A 76 2.22 11.65 10.29
N ASP A 77 1.72 11.59 11.54
CA ASP A 77 0.48 10.87 11.88
C ASP A 77 -0.76 11.73 11.69
N ASP A 78 -1.62 11.38 10.73
CA ASP A 78 -2.90 12.04 10.48
C ASP A 78 -4.04 11.57 11.40
N GLN A 79 -3.80 10.57 12.24
CA GLN A 79 -4.77 9.99 13.19
C GLN A 79 -6.05 9.48 12.51
N THR A 80 -5.97 9.10 11.23
CA THR A 80 -7.14 8.76 10.39
C THR A 80 -8.12 9.93 10.22
N ASN A 81 -7.64 11.18 10.29
CA ASN A 81 -8.44 12.38 10.24
C ASN A 81 -8.08 13.24 9.01
N PRO A 82 -9.02 13.46 8.06
CA PRO A 82 -8.75 14.23 6.84
C PRO A 82 -8.34 15.69 7.09
N GLN A 83 -8.83 16.35 8.16
CA GLN A 83 -8.46 17.72 8.50
C GLN A 83 -7.01 17.79 9.01
N ILE A 84 -6.60 16.83 9.82
CA ILE A 84 -5.20 16.71 10.28
C ILE A 84 -4.30 16.39 9.09
N ALA A 85 -4.71 15.48 8.17
CA ALA A 85 -3.97 15.19 6.95
C ALA A 85 -3.71 16.44 6.11
N VAL A 86 -4.73 17.29 5.89
CA VAL A 86 -4.59 18.58 5.18
C VAL A 86 -3.61 19.51 5.88
N GLN A 87 -3.67 19.61 7.20
CA GLN A 87 -2.73 20.44 7.98
C GLN A 87 -1.29 19.96 7.84
N LEU A 88 -1.06 18.66 8.04
CA LEU A 88 0.28 18.05 7.95
C LEU A 88 0.85 18.11 6.53
N MET A 89 0.02 17.87 5.51
CA MET A 89 0.42 18.01 4.12
C MET A 89 0.80 19.47 3.82
N SER A 90 0.03 20.46 4.30
CA SER A 90 0.37 21.87 4.11
C SER A 90 1.71 22.22 4.74
N GLN A 91 2.02 21.71 5.94
CA GLN A 91 3.32 21.89 6.60
C GLN A 91 4.47 21.22 5.81
N ALA A 92 4.23 20.02 5.28
CA ALA A 92 5.21 19.33 4.44
C ALA A 92 5.55 20.16 3.19
N LEU A 93 4.54 20.77 2.56
CA LEU A 93 4.69 21.58 1.35
C LEU A 93 5.50 22.88 1.55
N GLU A 94 5.60 23.40 2.78
CA GLU A 94 6.46 24.56 3.10
C GLU A 94 7.96 24.26 2.82
N ASN A 95 8.34 22.99 2.83
CA ASN A 95 9.71 22.55 2.51
C ASN A 95 9.94 22.32 1.01
N HIS A 96 8.97 22.64 0.15
CA HIS A 96 9.02 22.47 -1.30
C HIS A 96 9.47 21.08 -1.77
N PRO A 97 8.90 19.98 -1.24
CA PRO A 97 9.29 18.64 -1.65
C PRO A 97 8.90 18.39 -3.12
N ALA A 98 9.69 17.57 -3.82
CA ALA A 98 9.30 17.12 -5.16
C ALA A 98 8.31 15.94 -5.13
N ILE A 99 8.29 15.19 -4.03
CA ILE A 99 7.50 13.98 -3.81
C ILE A 99 6.90 14.01 -2.41
N VAL A 100 5.63 13.61 -2.31
CA VAL A 100 4.93 13.33 -1.05
C VAL A 100 4.17 12.02 -1.14
N LEU A 101 3.95 11.37 -0.01
CA LEU A 101 3.10 10.18 0.11
C LEU A 101 1.91 10.48 1.02
N ASP A 102 0.79 9.83 0.76
CA ASP A 102 -0.41 9.93 1.58
C ASP A 102 -0.97 8.52 1.83
N GLY A 103 -1.39 8.23 3.06
CA GLY A 103 -1.72 6.90 3.51
C GLY A 103 -2.99 6.27 2.94
N GLY A 104 -3.26 5.05 3.39
CA GLY A 104 -4.28 4.16 2.85
C GLY A 104 -5.75 4.61 2.91
N PRO A 105 -6.24 5.48 3.81
CA PRO A 105 -7.62 5.94 3.76
C PRO A 105 -7.89 6.87 2.57
N ALA A 106 -8.90 6.53 1.75
CA ALA A 106 -9.27 7.36 0.59
C ALA A 106 -9.69 8.79 0.99
N ALA A 107 -10.26 8.95 2.18
CA ALA A 107 -10.73 10.25 2.68
C ALA A 107 -9.58 11.24 2.88
N THR A 108 -8.42 10.82 3.39
CA THR A 108 -7.24 11.66 3.59
C THR A 108 -6.66 12.08 2.26
N CYS A 109 -6.41 11.14 1.34
CA CYS A 109 -5.93 11.43 -0.01
C CYS A 109 -6.85 12.36 -0.82
N ARG A 110 -8.17 12.21 -0.69
CA ARG A 110 -9.13 13.11 -1.36
C ARG A 110 -9.07 14.51 -0.77
N ALA A 111 -8.90 14.64 0.56
CA ALA A 111 -8.82 15.91 1.23
C ALA A 111 -7.54 16.69 0.86
N THR A 112 -6.40 16.02 0.70
CA THR A 112 -5.11 16.65 0.36
C THR A 112 -4.96 16.97 -1.14
N ALA A 113 -5.77 16.36 -2.01
CA ALA A 113 -5.68 16.49 -3.47
C ALA A 113 -5.65 17.94 -3.98
N ALA A 114 -6.41 18.83 -3.34
CA ALA A 114 -6.47 20.25 -3.73
C ALA A 114 -5.14 21.00 -3.48
N LEU A 115 -4.31 20.52 -2.57
CA LEU A 115 -3.02 21.14 -2.21
C LEU A 115 -1.92 20.84 -3.25
N ILE A 116 -2.08 19.79 -4.06
CA ILE A 116 -1.03 19.28 -4.95
C ILE A 116 -1.35 19.46 -6.45
N VAL A 117 -2.31 20.30 -6.80
CA VAL A 117 -2.76 20.51 -8.20
C VAL A 117 -1.59 20.87 -9.14
N ASN A 118 -0.59 21.60 -8.64
CA ASN A 118 0.60 22.00 -9.38
C ASN A 118 1.88 21.31 -8.87
N GLY A 119 1.77 20.15 -8.24
CA GLY A 119 2.85 19.45 -7.57
C GLY A 119 2.88 19.72 -6.06
N PRO A 120 3.66 18.95 -5.32
CA PRO A 120 4.57 17.86 -5.71
C PRO A 120 3.87 16.65 -6.34
N LEU A 121 4.67 15.67 -6.82
CA LEU A 121 4.12 14.37 -7.15
C LEU A 121 3.66 13.68 -5.87
N GLN A 122 2.37 13.30 -5.81
CA GLN A 122 1.77 12.60 -4.69
C GLN A 122 1.46 11.15 -5.06
N TYR A 123 1.88 10.20 -4.22
CA TYR A 123 1.37 8.84 -4.24
C TYR A 123 0.41 8.60 -3.07
N CYS A 124 -0.80 8.20 -3.39
CA CYS A 124 -1.80 7.73 -2.44
C CYS A 124 -1.76 6.20 -2.33
N LEU A 125 -1.65 5.70 -1.11
CA LEU A 125 -1.51 4.27 -0.82
C LEU A 125 -2.89 3.57 -0.72
N THR A 126 -3.82 3.94 -1.59
CA THR A 126 -5.23 3.49 -1.57
C THR A 126 -5.76 3.13 -2.97
N PRO A 127 -6.64 2.12 -3.09
CA PRO A 127 -7.32 1.80 -4.35
C PRO A 127 -8.45 2.78 -4.69
N SER A 128 -9.11 3.38 -3.66
CA SER A 128 -10.41 4.05 -3.74
C SER A 128 -10.29 5.55 -4.04
N ILE A 129 -9.34 5.92 -4.90
CA ILE A 129 -9.26 7.25 -5.52
C ILE A 129 -9.24 7.09 -7.03
N HIS A 130 -9.64 8.14 -7.74
CA HIS A 130 -9.64 8.19 -9.21
C HIS A 130 -8.84 9.40 -9.69
N PRO A 131 -7.48 9.30 -9.68
CA PRO A 131 -6.62 10.42 -10.06
C PRO A 131 -6.87 10.83 -11.51
N THR A 132 -6.94 12.14 -11.74
CA THR A 132 -7.11 12.69 -13.09
C THR A 132 -5.87 12.39 -13.94
N PRO A 133 -6.04 11.79 -15.13
CA PRO A 133 -4.92 11.54 -16.04
C PRO A 133 -4.12 12.81 -16.33
N GLY A 134 -2.79 12.72 -16.21
CA GLY A 134 -1.88 13.84 -16.38
C GLY A 134 -1.75 14.75 -15.15
N GLY A 135 -2.49 14.51 -14.06
CA GLY A 135 -2.34 15.19 -12.78
C GLY A 135 -1.09 14.75 -11.99
N PHE A 136 -0.87 15.37 -10.84
CA PHE A 136 0.25 15.05 -9.95
C PHE A 136 -0.05 13.96 -8.94
N GLN A 137 -1.32 13.56 -8.79
CA GLN A 137 -1.74 12.48 -7.90
C GLN A 137 -1.67 11.13 -8.62
N PHE A 138 -1.08 10.14 -7.95
CA PHE A 138 -0.99 8.74 -8.37
C PHE A 138 -1.57 7.83 -7.28
N SER A 139 -2.03 6.65 -7.66
CA SER A 139 -2.42 5.59 -6.73
C SER A 139 -1.40 4.45 -6.80
N ALA A 140 -1.05 3.91 -5.66
CA ALA A 140 -0.05 2.85 -5.55
C ALA A 140 -0.63 1.43 -5.66
N LEU A 141 -1.94 1.27 -5.84
CA LEU A 141 -2.62 -0.03 -5.84
C LEU A 141 -3.58 -0.14 -7.04
N TYR A 142 -4.03 -1.35 -7.38
CA TYR A 142 -5.12 -1.60 -8.32
C TYR A 142 -6.33 -0.73 -7.98
N SER A 143 -7.14 -0.36 -8.98
CA SER A 143 -8.36 0.39 -8.69
C SER A 143 -9.39 -0.45 -7.95
N SER A 144 -10.28 0.20 -7.21
CA SER A 144 -11.45 -0.47 -6.65
C SER A 144 -12.28 -1.16 -7.74
N ASP A 145 -12.36 -0.56 -8.96
CA ASP A 145 -12.98 -1.19 -10.12
C ASP A 145 -12.35 -2.54 -10.46
N ASP A 146 -11.02 -2.59 -10.56
CA ASP A 146 -10.28 -3.82 -10.86
C ASP A 146 -10.50 -4.89 -9.77
N ILE A 147 -10.40 -4.49 -8.51
CA ILE A 147 -10.55 -5.35 -7.34
C ILE A 147 -11.96 -5.96 -7.30
N LEU A 148 -13.00 -5.13 -7.42
CA LEU A 148 -14.38 -5.56 -7.35
C LEU A 148 -14.83 -6.34 -8.59
N ALA A 149 -14.33 -5.97 -9.78
CA ALA A 149 -14.57 -6.74 -11.01
C ALA A 149 -13.99 -8.15 -10.92
N VAL A 150 -12.76 -8.29 -10.40
CA VAL A 150 -12.11 -9.60 -10.18
C VAL A 150 -12.90 -10.41 -9.14
N SER A 151 -13.32 -9.78 -8.05
CA SER A 151 -14.11 -10.41 -6.98
C SER A 151 -15.45 -10.93 -7.49
N LEU A 152 -16.24 -10.11 -8.19
CA LEU A 152 -17.52 -10.52 -8.76
C LEU A 152 -17.36 -11.61 -9.81
N ARG A 153 -16.33 -11.50 -10.68
CA ARG A 153 -16.03 -12.52 -11.69
C ARG A 153 -15.74 -13.87 -11.05
N TYR A 154 -14.95 -13.86 -9.97
CA TYR A 154 -14.63 -15.07 -9.21
C TYR A 154 -15.88 -15.67 -8.54
N LEU A 155 -16.69 -14.86 -7.87
CA LEU A 155 -17.92 -15.35 -7.24
C LEU A 155 -18.89 -15.93 -8.28
N ARG A 156 -19.07 -15.28 -9.43
CA ARG A 156 -19.83 -15.81 -10.56
C ARG A 156 -19.26 -17.15 -11.06
N ALA A 157 -17.95 -17.23 -11.24
CA ALA A 157 -17.29 -18.47 -11.70
C ALA A 157 -17.45 -19.62 -10.70
N ARG A 158 -17.56 -19.32 -9.39
CA ARG A 158 -17.95 -20.27 -8.32
C ARG A 158 -19.42 -20.71 -8.40
N GLY A 159 -20.23 -20.10 -9.26
CA GLY A 159 -21.65 -20.39 -9.44
C GLY A 159 -22.58 -19.64 -8.48
N PHE A 160 -22.06 -18.67 -7.71
CA PHE A 160 -22.88 -17.84 -6.83
C PHE A 160 -23.72 -16.86 -7.65
N LYS A 161 -25.03 -16.85 -7.41
CA LYS A 161 -26.01 -16.00 -8.11
C LYS A 161 -26.61 -14.95 -7.19
N LYS A 162 -26.74 -15.27 -5.90
CA LYS A 162 -27.31 -14.41 -4.86
C LYS A 162 -26.18 -13.86 -4.02
N ILE A 163 -25.78 -12.63 -4.28
CA ILE A 163 -24.70 -11.95 -3.56
C ILE A 163 -25.33 -10.85 -2.71
N ALA A 164 -24.79 -10.60 -1.51
CA ALA A 164 -25.15 -9.44 -0.70
C ALA A 164 -23.98 -8.45 -0.66
N VAL A 165 -24.28 -7.23 -0.26
CA VAL A 165 -23.31 -6.17 -0.01
C VAL A 165 -23.56 -5.61 1.38
N LEU A 166 -22.48 -5.40 2.16
CA LEU A 166 -22.50 -4.72 3.45
C LEU A 166 -21.30 -3.81 3.54
N ASP A 167 -21.42 -2.56 3.13
CA ASP A 167 -20.32 -1.62 3.05
C ASP A 167 -20.40 -0.53 4.12
N GLY A 168 -19.23 0.01 4.48
CA GLY A 168 -19.13 1.19 5.33
C GLY A 168 -19.66 2.45 4.61
N VAL A 169 -20.16 3.43 5.38
CA VAL A 169 -20.62 4.71 4.81
C VAL A 169 -19.49 5.71 4.55
N ASP A 170 -18.24 5.28 4.64
CA ASP A 170 -17.05 6.09 4.35
C ASP A 170 -16.76 6.24 2.85
N ALA A 171 -15.70 7.00 2.53
CA ALA A 171 -15.33 7.26 1.14
C ALA A 171 -15.00 6.00 0.33
N SER A 172 -14.44 4.95 0.96
CA SER A 172 -14.11 3.69 0.30
C SER A 172 -15.34 2.83 0.04
N GLY A 173 -16.26 2.75 1.01
CA GLY A 173 -17.55 2.06 0.85
C GLY A 173 -18.44 2.72 -0.21
N GLN A 174 -18.53 4.06 -0.20
CA GLN A 174 -19.27 4.80 -1.24
C GLN A 174 -18.69 4.59 -2.65
N ASP A 175 -17.36 4.49 -2.77
CA ASP A 175 -16.70 4.16 -4.02
C ASP A 175 -17.07 2.73 -4.48
N ALA A 176 -17.00 1.77 -3.57
CA ALA A 176 -17.37 0.38 -3.84
C ALA A 176 -18.83 0.25 -4.26
N ASP A 177 -19.75 0.94 -3.59
CA ASP A 177 -21.17 0.98 -3.94
C ASP A 177 -21.43 1.39 -5.39
N GLN A 178 -20.83 2.51 -5.80
CA GLN A 178 -20.96 3.01 -7.18
C GLN A 178 -20.46 2.00 -8.19
N ILE A 179 -19.30 1.40 -7.93
CA ILE A 179 -18.68 0.40 -8.80
C ILE A 179 -19.54 -0.88 -8.86
N LEU A 180 -19.95 -1.42 -7.72
CA LEU A 180 -20.75 -2.64 -7.66
C LEU A 180 -22.11 -2.46 -8.36
N GLN A 181 -22.77 -1.31 -8.17
CA GLN A 181 -24.01 -0.96 -8.85
C GLN A 181 -23.85 -0.83 -10.38
N ALA A 182 -22.67 -0.44 -10.85
CA ALA A 182 -22.34 -0.42 -12.29
C ALA A 182 -22.02 -1.82 -12.81
N LEU A 183 -21.17 -2.57 -12.12
CA LEU A 183 -20.72 -3.91 -12.53
C LEU A 183 -21.87 -4.90 -12.64
N ILE A 184 -22.79 -4.93 -11.69
CA ILE A 184 -23.89 -5.90 -11.69
C ILE A 184 -24.83 -5.75 -12.88
N LYS A 185 -24.86 -4.58 -13.53
CA LYS A 185 -25.66 -4.30 -14.73
C LYS A 185 -25.02 -4.81 -16.03
N LEU A 186 -23.76 -5.21 -15.98
CA LEU A 186 -23.06 -5.72 -17.17
C LEU A 186 -23.71 -7.02 -17.67
N PRO A 187 -23.81 -7.21 -19.01
CA PRO A 187 -24.45 -8.39 -19.60
C PRO A 187 -23.92 -9.72 -19.08
N GLU A 188 -22.65 -9.78 -18.75
CA GLU A 188 -22.02 -11.00 -18.24
C GLU A 188 -22.58 -11.46 -16.88
N TYR A 189 -23.03 -10.55 -16.02
CA TYR A 189 -23.66 -10.88 -14.72
C TYR A 189 -25.15 -11.10 -14.89
N GLN A 190 -25.82 -10.24 -15.67
CA GLN A 190 -27.26 -10.35 -15.94
C GLN A 190 -27.60 -11.69 -16.63
N ASN A 191 -26.87 -12.06 -17.69
CA ASN A 191 -27.07 -13.34 -18.40
C ASN A 191 -26.75 -14.55 -17.54
N ALA A 192 -25.88 -14.42 -16.53
CA ALA A 192 -25.59 -15.47 -15.56
C ALA A 192 -26.60 -15.54 -14.43
N GLY A 193 -27.56 -14.60 -14.34
CA GLY A 193 -28.55 -14.51 -13.29
C GLY A 193 -27.96 -14.11 -11.92
N VAL A 194 -26.85 -13.35 -11.94
CA VAL A 194 -26.23 -12.82 -10.72
C VAL A 194 -26.99 -11.56 -10.30
N SER A 195 -27.33 -11.45 -9.02
CA SER A 195 -28.03 -10.28 -8.47
C SER A 195 -27.58 -10.00 -7.03
N PHE A 196 -27.70 -8.75 -6.61
CA PHE A 196 -27.61 -8.38 -5.21
C PHE A 196 -28.98 -8.60 -4.54
N VAL A 197 -29.02 -9.53 -3.58
CA VAL A 197 -30.25 -9.90 -2.86
C VAL A 197 -30.47 -9.13 -1.56
N ALA A 198 -29.42 -8.51 -1.03
CA ALA A 198 -29.43 -7.55 0.07
C ALA A 198 -28.33 -6.54 -0.16
N TYR A 199 -28.57 -5.29 0.21
CA TYR A 199 -27.63 -4.18 0.07
C TYR A 199 -27.73 -3.31 1.32
N GLU A 200 -26.73 -3.46 2.20
CA GLU A 200 -26.77 -2.90 3.55
C GLU A 200 -25.55 -1.99 3.77
N HIS A 201 -25.70 -1.06 4.71
CA HIS A 201 -24.65 -0.13 5.11
C HIS A 201 -24.51 -0.05 6.62
N TYR A 202 -23.35 0.36 7.10
CA TYR A 202 -23.10 0.61 8.51
C TYR A 202 -22.08 1.73 8.72
N GLY A 203 -22.17 2.37 9.90
CA GLY A 203 -21.18 3.36 10.33
C GLY A 203 -19.87 2.71 10.76
N LEU A 204 -18.72 3.30 10.45
CA LEU A 204 -17.41 2.73 10.84
C LEU A 204 -17.20 2.65 12.36
N THR A 205 -18.02 3.36 13.15
CA THR A 205 -18.05 3.35 14.62
C THR A 205 -19.15 2.51 15.20
N ASP A 206 -19.97 1.85 14.36
CA ASP A 206 -21.02 0.96 14.84
C ASP A 206 -20.40 -0.23 15.60
N ILE A 207 -20.99 -0.54 16.74
CA ILE A 207 -20.51 -1.63 17.60
C ILE A 207 -21.13 -3.00 17.27
N SER A 208 -22.17 -3.02 16.43
CA SER A 208 -22.82 -4.22 15.92
C SER A 208 -23.43 -3.98 14.54
N VAL A 209 -23.41 -5.02 13.70
CA VAL A 209 -24.08 -5.11 12.40
C VAL A 209 -24.98 -6.34 12.32
N ASP A 210 -25.41 -6.88 13.46
CA ASP A 210 -26.18 -8.12 13.56
C ASP A 210 -27.53 -8.03 12.83
N ALA A 211 -28.16 -6.84 12.83
CA ALA A 211 -29.42 -6.61 12.12
C ALA A 211 -29.23 -6.72 10.59
N GLN A 212 -28.21 -6.06 10.03
CA GLN A 212 -27.87 -6.10 8.61
C GLN A 212 -27.50 -7.52 8.16
N LEU A 213 -26.68 -8.22 8.96
CA LEU A 213 -26.27 -9.60 8.65
C LEU A 213 -27.44 -10.60 8.78
N SER A 214 -28.38 -10.37 9.70
CA SER A 214 -29.62 -11.16 9.80
C SER A 214 -30.49 -10.97 8.56
N HIS A 215 -30.57 -9.76 8.02
CA HIS A 215 -31.27 -9.48 6.76
C HIS A 215 -30.58 -10.17 5.58
N ILE A 216 -29.25 -10.07 5.47
CA ILE A 216 -28.44 -10.78 4.46
C ILE A 216 -28.71 -12.30 4.51
N LYS A 217 -28.73 -12.88 5.72
CA LYS A 217 -29.06 -14.31 5.95
C LYS A 217 -30.47 -14.66 5.50
N ALA A 218 -31.46 -13.85 5.85
CA ALA A 218 -32.86 -14.04 5.48
C ALA A 218 -33.09 -13.92 3.96
N ALA A 219 -32.33 -13.05 3.27
CA ALA A 219 -32.35 -12.89 1.82
C ALA A 219 -31.78 -14.11 1.07
N GLY A 220 -31.16 -15.05 1.77
CA GLY A 220 -30.56 -16.25 1.20
C GLY A 220 -29.33 -15.98 0.36
N ALA A 221 -28.50 -15.01 0.76
CA ALA A 221 -27.22 -14.72 0.11
C ALA A 221 -26.30 -15.95 0.16
N GLN A 222 -25.58 -16.20 -0.92
CA GLN A 222 -24.64 -17.31 -1.07
C GLN A 222 -23.19 -16.88 -0.80
N ALA A 223 -22.90 -15.60 -0.96
CA ALA A 223 -21.69 -14.92 -0.61
C ALA A 223 -22.01 -13.44 -0.37
N PHE A 224 -21.12 -12.70 0.28
CA PHE A 224 -21.27 -11.25 0.35
C PHE A 224 -19.93 -10.52 0.23
N ILE A 225 -20.01 -9.24 -0.10
CA ILE A 225 -18.90 -8.33 -0.24
C ILE A 225 -19.03 -7.29 0.86
N SER A 226 -17.91 -7.01 1.58
CA SER A 226 -17.81 -5.89 2.52
C SER A 226 -16.51 -5.15 2.25
N PHE A 227 -16.62 -4.05 1.49
CA PHE A 227 -15.45 -3.26 1.08
C PHE A 227 -15.15 -2.17 2.11
N THR A 228 -14.70 -2.62 3.28
CA THR A 228 -14.30 -1.77 4.40
C THR A 228 -12.93 -2.17 4.91
N THR A 229 -12.26 -1.30 5.65
CA THR A 229 -10.89 -1.49 6.14
C THR A 229 -10.73 -1.14 7.61
N GLY A 230 -9.61 -1.56 8.21
CA GLY A 230 -9.27 -1.24 9.57
C GLY A 230 -10.08 -2.02 10.61
N THR A 231 -10.47 -1.36 11.71
CA THR A 231 -11.20 -1.99 12.81
C THR A 231 -12.65 -2.31 12.45
N ALA A 232 -13.23 -1.63 11.46
CA ALA A 232 -14.64 -1.79 11.09
C ALA A 232 -14.95 -3.20 10.55
N ILE A 233 -14.02 -3.86 9.85
CA ILE A 233 -14.23 -5.23 9.39
C ILE A 233 -14.37 -6.23 10.56
N ALA A 234 -13.70 -6.00 11.69
CA ALA A 234 -13.84 -6.86 12.86
C ALA A 234 -15.30 -6.90 13.37
N THR A 235 -16.04 -5.78 13.32
CA THR A 235 -17.46 -5.72 13.66
C THR A 235 -18.29 -6.61 12.74
N VAL A 236 -17.97 -6.63 11.44
CA VAL A 236 -18.63 -7.52 10.46
C VAL A 236 -18.36 -8.99 10.79
N LEU A 237 -17.08 -9.34 11.04
CA LEU A 237 -16.70 -10.72 11.35
C LEU A 237 -17.33 -11.23 12.66
N HIS A 238 -17.37 -10.41 13.72
CA HIS A 238 -18.08 -10.71 14.94
C HIS A 238 -19.59 -10.88 14.71
N GLY A 239 -20.19 -9.99 13.94
CA GLY A 239 -21.60 -10.09 13.59
C GLY A 239 -21.93 -11.39 12.83
N MET A 240 -21.06 -11.84 11.90
CA MET A 240 -21.23 -13.12 11.21
C MET A 240 -21.31 -14.29 12.21
N GLN A 241 -20.38 -14.29 13.17
CA GLN A 241 -20.37 -15.31 14.24
C GLN A 241 -21.65 -15.24 15.08
N ASN A 242 -22.06 -14.04 15.51
CA ASN A 242 -23.25 -13.82 16.35
C ASN A 242 -24.53 -14.34 15.69
N VAL A 243 -24.73 -14.01 14.40
CA VAL A 243 -25.95 -14.45 13.67
C VAL A 243 -25.83 -15.84 13.05
N GLY A 244 -24.68 -16.49 13.18
CA GLY A 244 -24.38 -17.79 12.57
C GLY A 244 -24.49 -17.75 11.05
N LEU A 245 -23.87 -16.74 10.41
CA LEU A 245 -23.79 -16.61 8.97
C LEU A 245 -22.44 -17.18 8.48
N ASP A 246 -22.47 -18.35 7.86
CA ASP A 246 -21.27 -19.06 7.38
C ASP A 246 -21.28 -19.15 5.85
N ILE A 247 -21.08 -18.01 5.20
CA ILE A 247 -20.94 -17.89 3.74
C ILE A 247 -19.64 -17.14 3.40
N PRO A 248 -19.09 -17.31 2.18
CA PRO A 248 -17.89 -16.59 1.78
C PRO A 248 -18.04 -15.07 1.89
N LEU A 249 -17.05 -14.42 2.50
CA LEU A 249 -16.92 -12.99 2.59
C LEU A 249 -15.73 -12.53 1.74
N VAL A 250 -15.99 -11.69 0.75
CA VAL A 250 -14.95 -10.92 0.05
C VAL A 250 -14.80 -9.57 0.72
N THR A 251 -13.60 -9.23 1.16
CA THR A 251 -13.35 -7.93 1.79
C THR A 251 -12.25 -7.15 1.08
N SER A 252 -12.07 -5.88 1.47
CA SER A 252 -11.05 -5.00 0.92
C SER A 252 -9.64 -5.59 1.10
N PRO A 253 -8.76 -5.51 0.08
CA PRO A 253 -7.36 -5.92 0.24
C PRO A 253 -6.61 -5.08 1.28
N GLY A 254 -7.10 -3.90 1.66
CA GLY A 254 -6.58 -3.13 2.79
C GLY A 254 -6.61 -3.87 4.14
N ASN A 255 -7.28 -5.02 4.21
CA ASN A 255 -7.27 -5.90 5.39
C ASN A 255 -6.24 -7.04 5.27
N MET A 256 -5.42 -7.09 4.22
CA MET A 256 -4.40 -8.14 4.05
C MET A 256 -3.14 -7.84 4.88
N SER A 257 -3.29 -7.90 6.19
CA SER A 257 -2.22 -7.74 7.17
C SER A 257 -2.17 -8.96 8.10
N TYR A 258 -0.97 -9.48 8.35
CA TYR A 258 -0.75 -10.61 9.27
C TYR A 258 -1.25 -10.27 10.68
N ALA A 259 -1.02 -9.03 11.15
CA ALA A 259 -1.48 -8.58 12.46
C ALA A 259 -3.01 -8.60 12.58
N GLN A 260 -3.72 -8.21 11.52
CA GLN A 260 -5.19 -8.30 11.49
C GLN A 260 -5.67 -9.75 11.47
N MET A 261 -5.08 -10.60 10.64
CA MET A 261 -5.45 -12.03 10.60
C MET A 261 -5.27 -12.71 11.95
N GLU A 262 -4.19 -12.44 12.66
CA GLU A 262 -4.00 -12.96 14.03
C GLU A 262 -5.07 -12.43 14.99
N SER A 263 -5.41 -11.13 14.92
CA SER A 263 -6.45 -10.54 15.78
C SER A 263 -7.85 -11.09 15.52
N TYR A 264 -8.14 -11.56 14.31
CA TYR A 264 -9.46 -12.09 13.92
C TYR A 264 -9.60 -13.61 14.09
N LYS A 265 -8.53 -14.30 14.43
CA LYS A 265 -8.44 -15.77 14.45
C LYS A 265 -9.60 -16.49 15.16
N SER A 266 -10.11 -15.92 16.26
CA SER A 266 -11.16 -16.55 17.07
C SER A 266 -12.58 -16.40 16.49
N PHE A 267 -12.80 -15.50 15.55
CA PHE A 267 -14.09 -15.20 14.92
C PHE A 267 -14.04 -15.10 13.39
N MET A 268 -12.97 -15.61 12.81
CA MET A 268 -12.77 -15.61 11.36
C MET A 268 -13.75 -16.58 10.67
N PRO A 269 -14.44 -16.17 9.58
CA PRO A 269 -15.26 -17.08 8.80
C PRO A 269 -14.38 -18.10 8.05
N LYS A 270 -14.97 -19.23 7.64
CA LYS A 270 -14.24 -20.28 6.91
C LYS A 270 -13.66 -19.82 5.57
N GLU A 271 -14.36 -18.93 4.90
CA GLU A 271 -13.89 -18.35 3.63
C GLU A 271 -13.82 -16.82 3.73
N LEU A 272 -12.69 -16.31 4.21
CA LEU A 272 -12.34 -14.90 4.15
C LEU A 272 -11.46 -14.68 2.89
N LEU A 273 -12.00 -13.94 1.93
CA LEU A 273 -11.49 -13.82 0.57
C LEU A 273 -11.03 -12.40 0.28
N PHE A 274 -9.97 -12.30 -0.51
CA PHE A 274 -9.35 -11.03 -0.90
C PHE A 274 -8.99 -11.04 -2.38
N ALA A 275 -9.05 -9.89 -3.01
CA ALA A 275 -8.47 -9.66 -4.32
C ALA A 275 -7.08 -9.02 -4.12
N GLY A 276 -6.04 -9.86 -4.05
CA GLY A 276 -4.71 -9.51 -3.58
C GLY A 276 -3.62 -9.52 -4.65
N PRO A 277 -2.39 -9.16 -4.27
CA PRO A 277 -1.24 -9.07 -5.16
C PRO A 277 -0.46 -10.38 -5.23
N PRO A 278 0.30 -10.62 -6.32
CA PRO A 278 1.16 -11.79 -6.41
C PRO A 278 2.23 -11.86 -5.31
N ALA A 279 2.58 -10.74 -4.66
CA ALA A 279 3.58 -10.72 -3.59
C ALA A 279 3.25 -11.64 -2.40
N LEU A 280 1.95 -11.82 -2.10
CA LEU A 280 1.52 -12.65 -0.97
C LEU A 280 1.36 -14.13 -1.32
N VAL A 281 1.39 -14.46 -2.61
CA VAL A 281 1.32 -15.82 -3.16
C VAL A 281 2.45 -16.06 -4.16
N PRO A 282 3.72 -15.96 -3.73
CA PRO A 282 4.88 -15.91 -4.63
C PRO A 282 5.04 -17.13 -5.54
N ASP A 283 4.49 -18.28 -5.14
CA ASP A 283 4.49 -19.51 -5.96
C ASP A 283 3.68 -19.37 -7.25
N GLN A 284 2.78 -18.40 -7.33
CA GLN A 284 1.96 -18.10 -8.51
C GLN A 284 2.66 -17.15 -9.50
N ILE A 285 3.80 -16.57 -9.12
CA ILE A 285 4.52 -15.60 -9.95
C ILE A 285 5.26 -16.32 -11.08
N THR A 286 4.81 -16.13 -12.31
CA THR A 286 5.49 -16.66 -13.52
C THR A 286 6.48 -15.65 -14.12
N ASP A 287 6.25 -14.35 -13.91
CA ASP A 287 7.12 -13.29 -14.43
C ASP A 287 8.44 -13.20 -13.65
N PRO A 288 9.61 -13.33 -14.31
CA PRO A 288 10.91 -13.33 -13.61
C PRO A 288 11.24 -11.99 -12.94
N GLY A 289 10.84 -10.86 -13.55
CA GLY A 289 11.11 -9.54 -13.00
C GLY A 289 10.30 -9.27 -11.73
N VAL A 290 9.00 -9.61 -11.74
CA VAL A 290 8.13 -9.52 -10.56
C VAL A 290 8.62 -10.44 -9.45
N ARG A 291 9.05 -11.67 -9.79
CA ARG A 291 9.63 -12.60 -8.81
C ARG A 291 10.88 -12.02 -8.15
N GLN A 292 11.75 -11.38 -8.93
CA GLN A 292 12.94 -10.72 -8.39
C GLN A 292 12.60 -9.53 -7.49
N ALA A 293 11.60 -8.71 -7.88
CA ALA A 293 11.12 -7.59 -7.07
C ALA A 293 10.57 -8.07 -5.72
N VAL A 294 9.73 -9.11 -5.73
CA VAL A 294 9.20 -9.73 -4.49
C VAL A 294 10.30 -10.34 -3.63
N ALA A 295 11.29 -10.99 -4.24
CA ALA A 295 12.43 -11.56 -3.51
C ALA A 295 13.26 -10.48 -2.81
N ARG A 296 13.54 -9.34 -3.49
CA ARG A 296 14.23 -8.19 -2.89
C ARG A 296 13.43 -7.59 -1.72
N PHE A 297 12.14 -7.34 -1.93
CA PHE A 297 11.22 -6.84 -0.92
C PHE A 297 11.25 -7.72 0.35
N THR A 298 11.06 -9.02 0.19
CA THR A 298 11.08 -9.98 1.31
C THR A 298 12.44 -10.02 2.00
N ALA A 299 13.53 -9.93 1.24
CA ALA A 299 14.89 -9.95 1.78
C ALA A 299 15.18 -8.70 2.62
N ALA A 300 14.74 -7.51 2.19
CA ALA A 300 14.92 -6.27 2.92
C ALA A 300 14.19 -6.31 4.28
N PHE A 301 12.94 -6.76 4.31
CA PHE A 301 12.19 -6.93 5.56
C PHE A 301 12.84 -7.95 6.50
N LYS A 302 13.33 -9.06 5.96
CA LYS A 302 14.06 -10.04 6.75
C LYS A 302 15.34 -9.45 7.34
N ALA A 303 16.08 -8.64 6.61
CA ALA A 303 17.29 -7.98 7.09
C ALA A 303 16.98 -6.94 8.17
N ALA A 304 15.85 -6.23 8.07
CA ALA A 304 15.43 -5.22 9.04
C ALA A 304 14.92 -5.76 10.38
N GLY A 305 14.61 -7.03 10.50
CA GLY A 305 14.18 -7.58 11.79
C GLY A 305 13.31 -8.83 11.72
N GLY A 306 13.19 -9.43 10.55
CA GLY A 306 12.48 -10.68 10.38
C GLY A 306 10.97 -10.58 10.25
N GLN A 307 10.42 -9.39 10.11
CA GLN A 307 8.98 -9.18 9.87
C GLN A 307 8.56 -9.76 8.50
N ARG A 308 7.35 -10.29 8.43
CA ARG A 308 6.75 -10.74 7.17
C ARG A 308 6.03 -9.54 6.53
N PRO A 309 6.49 -9.08 5.35
CA PRO A 309 5.80 -7.99 4.66
C PRO A 309 4.44 -8.46 4.13
N ASP A 310 3.47 -7.59 4.24
CA ASP A 310 2.09 -7.79 3.76
C ASP A 310 1.76 -6.88 2.56
N LEU A 311 0.47 -6.81 2.18
CA LEU A 311 0.03 -5.93 1.10
C LEU A 311 0.34 -4.46 1.40
N LEU A 312 0.13 -4.03 2.64
CA LEU A 312 0.26 -2.62 3.02
C LEU A 312 1.72 -2.17 2.91
N ALA A 313 2.64 -3.08 3.27
CA ALA A 313 4.06 -2.89 3.03
C ALA A 313 4.40 -2.81 1.54
N ALA A 314 3.83 -3.70 0.71
CA ALA A 314 4.08 -3.72 -0.74
C ALA A 314 3.59 -2.44 -1.44
N VAL A 315 2.44 -1.90 -1.01
CA VAL A 315 1.85 -0.66 -1.55
C VAL A 315 2.73 0.56 -1.28
N ALA A 316 3.41 0.62 -0.14
CA ALA A 316 4.36 1.69 0.16
C ALA A 316 5.73 1.48 -0.51
N TRP A 317 6.15 0.22 -0.68
CA TRP A 317 7.45 -0.16 -1.24
C TRP A 317 7.60 0.17 -2.73
N ASP A 318 6.63 -0.21 -3.56
CA ASP A 318 6.73 -0.09 -5.02
C ASP A 318 6.87 1.36 -5.51
N PRO A 319 6.09 2.36 -5.02
CA PRO A 319 6.31 3.76 -5.38
C PRO A 319 7.70 4.26 -5.04
N MET A 320 8.25 3.88 -3.88
CA MET A 320 9.59 4.27 -3.46
C MET A 320 10.65 3.67 -4.38
N GLY A 321 10.50 2.41 -4.77
CA GLY A 321 11.39 1.74 -5.72
C GLY A 321 11.41 2.42 -7.09
N LEU A 322 10.23 2.67 -7.65
CA LEU A 322 10.08 3.36 -8.93
C LEU A 322 10.66 4.78 -8.91
N LEU A 323 10.30 5.57 -7.90
CA LEU A 323 10.74 6.97 -7.78
C LEU A 323 12.26 7.06 -7.54
N THR A 324 12.83 6.16 -6.74
CA THR A 324 14.29 6.08 -6.52
C THR A 324 15.03 5.76 -7.80
N GLU A 325 14.52 4.84 -8.62
CA GLU A 325 15.11 4.52 -9.92
C GLU A 325 15.04 5.72 -10.88
N ILE A 326 13.92 6.43 -10.93
CA ILE A 326 13.74 7.65 -11.73
C ILE A 326 14.71 8.74 -11.27
N LEU A 327 14.80 9.00 -9.96
CA LEU A 327 15.74 9.98 -9.39
C LEU A 327 17.21 9.60 -9.68
N THR A 328 17.53 8.31 -9.65
CA THR A 328 18.88 7.83 -9.99
C THR A 328 19.22 8.10 -11.46
N LYS A 329 18.27 7.95 -12.37
CA LYS A 329 18.48 8.22 -13.81
C LYS A 329 18.48 9.71 -14.11
N ARG A 330 17.49 10.45 -13.65
CA ARG A 330 17.28 11.87 -13.97
C ARG A 330 18.18 12.82 -13.16
N GLY A 331 18.39 12.53 -11.87
CA GLY A 331 19.10 13.39 -10.91
C GLY A 331 18.18 13.90 -9.80
N LEU A 332 18.80 14.27 -8.68
CA LEU A 332 18.10 14.66 -7.45
C LEU A 332 17.47 16.07 -7.49
N SER A 333 17.77 16.86 -8.51
CA SER A 333 17.17 18.18 -8.77
C SER A 333 15.95 18.11 -9.70
N ALA A 334 15.42 16.89 -9.95
CA ALA A 334 14.23 16.71 -10.77
C ALA A 334 13.03 17.47 -10.20
N THR A 335 12.36 18.23 -11.08
CA THR A 335 11.14 18.95 -10.68
C THR A 335 9.95 18.00 -10.60
N PRO A 336 8.86 18.36 -9.86
CA PRO A 336 7.64 17.58 -9.83
C PRO A 336 7.09 17.23 -11.23
N GLU A 337 7.14 18.17 -12.19
CA GLU A 337 6.68 17.95 -13.57
C GLU A 337 7.52 16.92 -14.29
N GLN A 338 8.84 16.95 -14.09
CA GLN A 338 9.75 15.97 -14.67
C GLN A 338 9.52 14.58 -14.10
N LEU A 339 9.37 14.46 -12.78
CA LEU A 339 9.06 13.20 -12.12
C LEU A 339 7.72 12.64 -12.58
N ARG A 340 6.68 13.48 -12.65
CA ARG A 340 5.38 13.11 -13.19
C ARG A 340 5.47 12.57 -14.61
N ALA A 341 6.21 13.26 -15.48
CA ALA A 341 6.40 12.84 -16.87
C ALA A 341 7.13 11.51 -16.99
N ASP A 342 8.15 11.27 -16.16
CA ASP A 342 8.91 10.02 -16.16
C ASP A 342 8.07 8.85 -15.63
N VAL A 343 7.31 9.06 -14.54
CA VAL A 343 6.36 8.05 -14.05
C VAL A 343 5.34 7.72 -15.13
N ALA A 344 4.70 8.74 -15.74
CA ALA A 344 3.69 8.55 -16.78
C ALA A 344 4.23 7.86 -18.05
N ALA A 345 5.53 8.00 -18.34
CA ALA A 345 6.19 7.34 -19.47
C ALA A 345 6.66 5.91 -19.14
N THR A 346 6.65 5.51 -17.88
CA THR A 346 7.17 4.20 -17.45
C THR A 346 6.32 3.06 -18.00
N ARG A 347 7.01 2.05 -18.57
CA ARG A 347 6.45 0.81 -19.11
C ARG A 347 7.22 -0.38 -18.56
N ASP A 348 6.50 -1.48 -18.34
CA ASP A 348 7.08 -2.79 -17.97
C ASP A 348 8.01 -2.77 -16.73
N TRP A 349 7.82 -1.81 -15.80
CA TRP A 349 8.59 -1.80 -14.57
C TRP A 349 8.10 -2.90 -13.60
N PRO A 350 8.98 -3.83 -13.17
CA PRO A 350 8.58 -4.92 -12.28
C PRO A 350 8.55 -4.45 -10.83
N GLY A 351 7.38 -4.49 -10.21
CA GLY A 351 7.16 -4.25 -8.78
C GLY A 351 6.64 -5.49 -8.07
N THR A 352 6.31 -5.35 -6.81
CA THR A 352 5.76 -6.41 -5.95
C THR A 352 4.28 -6.70 -6.26
N LEU A 353 3.55 -5.68 -6.75
CA LEU A 353 2.15 -5.80 -7.14
C LEU A 353 1.97 -6.29 -8.59
N GLY A 354 3.04 -6.39 -9.38
CA GLY A 354 3.01 -6.80 -10.77
C GLY A 354 3.89 -5.93 -11.65
N ARG A 355 3.65 -5.96 -12.98
CA ARG A 355 4.32 -5.05 -13.91
C ARG A 355 3.54 -3.77 -14.06
N TYR A 356 4.23 -2.67 -13.84
CA TYR A 356 3.68 -1.33 -13.97
C TYR A 356 3.82 -0.82 -15.41
N ASN A 357 2.71 -0.33 -15.95
CA ASN A 357 2.63 0.31 -17.26
C ASN A 357 1.68 1.53 -17.17
N PHE A 358 2.25 2.69 -16.89
CA PHE A 358 1.48 3.93 -16.72
C PHE A 358 0.92 4.47 -18.03
N VAL A 359 1.40 4.00 -19.17
CA VAL A 359 0.82 4.35 -20.48
C VAL A 359 -0.48 3.59 -20.73
N ALA A 360 -0.55 2.32 -20.31
CA ALA A 360 -1.76 1.50 -20.42
C ALA A 360 -2.75 1.78 -19.29
N THR A 361 -2.25 2.05 -18.08
CA THR A 361 -3.04 2.31 -16.86
C THR A 361 -2.57 3.63 -16.24
N PRO A 362 -3.01 4.79 -16.76
CA PRO A 362 -2.58 6.09 -16.28
C PRO A 362 -2.80 6.27 -14.78
N GLN A 363 -1.87 6.97 -14.11
CA GLN A 363 -1.86 7.30 -12.69
C GLN A 363 -1.83 6.11 -11.71
N ARG A 364 -1.79 4.84 -12.19
CA ARG A 364 -1.71 3.62 -11.36
C ARG A 364 -0.60 2.67 -11.78
N GLY A 365 -0.44 2.45 -13.07
CA GLY A 365 0.55 1.54 -13.64
C GLY A 365 0.16 0.06 -13.58
N VAL A 366 -0.56 -0.40 -12.56
CA VAL A 366 -1.01 -1.79 -12.38
C VAL A 366 -2.49 -1.96 -12.71
N SER A 367 -2.89 -3.17 -13.11
CA SER A 367 -4.26 -3.48 -13.54
C SER A 367 -4.74 -4.82 -12.99
N GLN A 368 -6.03 -5.13 -13.18
CA GLN A 368 -6.66 -6.39 -12.76
C GLN A 368 -5.95 -7.67 -13.25
N ASN A 369 -5.11 -7.57 -14.29
CA ASN A 369 -4.36 -8.72 -14.80
C ASN A 369 -3.33 -9.28 -13.81
N TRP A 370 -3.02 -8.55 -12.76
CA TRP A 370 -2.15 -8.97 -11.66
C TRP A 370 -2.90 -9.29 -10.38
N VAL A 371 -4.20 -9.02 -10.32
CA VAL A 371 -5.04 -9.30 -9.16
C VAL A 371 -5.38 -10.78 -9.10
N ILE A 372 -5.09 -11.43 -7.98
CA ILE A 372 -5.38 -12.84 -7.72
C ILE A 372 -6.42 -12.90 -6.60
N MET A 373 -7.44 -13.75 -6.73
CA MET A 373 -8.27 -14.06 -5.58
C MET A 373 -7.51 -14.97 -4.63
N GLU A 374 -7.45 -14.56 -3.39
CA GLU A 374 -6.72 -15.22 -2.32
C GLU A 374 -7.65 -15.49 -1.14
N ARG A 375 -7.40 -16.56 -0.44
CA ARG A 375 -8.08 -16.91 0.80
C ARG A 375 -7.05 -16.95 1.92
N TRP A 376 -7.42 -16.41 3.08
CA TRP A 376 -6.62 -16.63 4.27
C TRP A 376 -6.73 -18.10 4.72
N ASP A 377 -5.60 -18.73 4.96
CA ASP A 377 -5.50 -20.10 5.46
C ASP A 377 -4.90 -20.07 6.88
N PRO A 378 -5.72 -20.19 7.93
CA PRO A 378 -5.24 -20.07 9.31
C PRO A 378 -4.30 -21.21 9.72
N ASP A 379 -4.39 -22.39 9.08
CA ASP A 379 -3.51 -23.52 9.39
C ASP A 379 -2.09 -23.30 8.84
N LYS A 380 -1.99 -22.54 7.73
CA LYS A 380 -0.71 -22.16 7.12
C LYS A 380 -0.19 -20.82 7.58
N ASP A 381 -1.01 -20.06 8.29
CA ASP A 381 -0.74 -18.65 8.63
C ASP A 381 -0.31 -17.87 7.37
N ALA A 382 -1.07 -18.01 6.27
CA ALA A 382 -0.73 -17.46 4.97
C ALA A 382 -1.95 -17.26 4.07
N TRP A 383 -1.84 -16.34 3.12
CA TRP A 383 -2.75 -16.29 1.98
C TRP A 383 -2.43 -17.40 0.99
N VAL A 384 -3.47 -17.99 0.42
CA VAL A 384 -3.37 -19.00 -0.64
C VAL A 384 -4.15 -18.56 -1.85
N ALA A 385 -3.56 -18.69 -3.03
CA ALA A 385 -4.22 -18.37 -4.28
C ALA A 385 -5.36 -19.36 -4.53
N ILE A 386 -6.54 -18.83 -4.87
CA ILE A 386 -7.74 -19.59 -5.21
C ILE A 386 -8.24 -19.26 -6.62
N SER A 387 -7.55 -18.39 -7.34
CA SER A 387 -7.77 -18.10 -8.76
C SER A 387 -6.43 -17.92 -9.49
N LYS A 388 -6.49 -17.86 -10.80
CA LYS A 388 -5.45 -17.28 -11.65
C LYS A 388 -5.57 -15.74 -11.60
N PRO A 389 -4.55 -14.99 -12.05
CA PRO A 389 -4.67 -13.55 -12.25
C PRO A 389 -5.94 -13.18 -13.05
N GLY A 390 -6.59 -12.08 -12.65
CA GLY A 390 -7.87 -11.65 -13.20
C GLY A 390 -9.09 -12.41 -12.69
N GLY A 391 -8.97 -13.26 -11.65
CA GLY A 391 -10.09 -13.95 -11.00
C GLY A 391 -10.59 -15.20 -11.73
N ALA A 392 -9.88 -15.69 -12.74
CA ALA A 392 -10.27 -16.90 -13.47
C ALA A 392 -10.00 -18.14 -12.58
N ILE A 393 -10.99 -19.05 -12.51
CA ILE A 393 -10.83 -20.35 -11.86
C ILE A 393 -10.16 -21.32 -12.84
N GLY A 394 -9.13 -22.03 -12.36
CA GLY A 394 -8.53 -23.12 -13.15
C GLY A 394 -9.57 -24.23 -13.40
N LYS A 395 -9.57 -24.78 -14.64
CA LYS A 395 -10.32 -25.99 -14.95
C LYS A 395 -9.67 -27.20 -14.28
#